data_a65c3a3da84ee56e65b748fea6861149
#
_entry.id   a65c3a3da84ee56e65b748fea6861149
#
_cell.length_a   1.000
_cell.length_b   1.000
_cell.length_c   1.000
_cell.angle_alpha   90.00
_cell.angle_beta   90.00
_cell.angle_gamma   90.00
#
_symmetry.space_group_name_H-M   'P 1'
#
loop_
_entity.id
_entity.type
_entity.pdbx_description
1 polymer ?
#
loop_
_entity_poly.entity_id
_entity_poly.type
_entity_poly.pdbx_seq_one_letter_code
_entity_poly.pdbx_strand_id
1 'polypeptide(L)'
;MVARDGLVEHRVARRANAIVLLNDGWNCEEVGSALLLDDDTVREWFGVYQRQGMAGLRNFGHEGSSCQLTDEQQTALKAFVTMRLPRSTNAIGAWLRKNYELSYSHSGLIALLHRLGFVYHKPQRVPRKLDEAQQRAFIASYEKLLNRLEPDESVVFVDAVHPTHQARPAGCWAPKDVAIGIEQTTGRQRLNIHGAINLETGQTQMLEAPKIDAMSLIALLVAIEAAYSGKKWIHVFLDNATYHHAILVREWLGQPGRRIRLYFIPSYCPHLDPIERCWGVMHEHVTNNRSYETFAQFRSAILRFLRRTVPKKWDRFRDRITDNFRIISPDEFRVVA
;
A
#
# COMPACT_ATOMS: atom_id res chain seq x y z
N MET A 1 32.77 21.82 -13.40
CA MET A 1 31.31 21.63 -13.57
C MET A 1 30.61 21.11 -12.32
N VAL A 2 31.35 20.55 -11.34
CA VAL A 2 30.80 20.11 -10.04
C VAL A 2 30.05 21.24 -9.29
N ALA A 3 30.48 22.47 -9.44
CA ALA A 3 29.87 23.64 -8.79
C ALA A 3 28.43 23.94 -9.24
N ARG A 4 28.00 23.46 -10.41
CA ARG A 4 26.68 23.69 -11.01
C ARG A 4 25.84 22.42 -11.19
N ASP A 5 26.34 21.28 -10.73
CA ASP A 5 25.66 20.00 -10.84
C ASP A 5 24.67 19.84 -9.69
N GLY A 6 23.38 19.85 -9.98
CA GLY A 6 22.30 19.69 -9.00
C GLY A 6 22.23 18.30 -8.36
N LEU A 7 23.00 17.32 -8.85
CA LEU A 7 23.10 15.98 -8.28
C LEU A 7 24.24 15.86 -7.26
N VAL A 8 25.12 16.86 -7.17
CA VAL A 8 26.24 16.89 -6.23
C VAL A 8 25.77 17.32 -4.85
N GLU A 9 26.27 16.66 -3.82
CA GLU A 9 26.01 17.03 -2.44
C GLU A 9 26.29 18.53 -2.20
N HIS A 10 25.37 19.27 -1.61
CA HIS A 10 25.41 20.72 -1.43
C HIS A 10 26.72 21.21 -0.81
N ARG A 11 27.31 20.41 0.10
CA ARG A 11 28.57 20.71 0.77
C ARG A 11 29.78 20.67 -0.19
N VAL A 12 29.78 19.71 -1.12
CA VAL A 12 30.84 19.59 -2.14
C VAL A 12 30.70 20.73 -3.16
N ALA A 13 29.47 21.03 -3.59
CA ALA A 13 29.22 22.13 -4.52
C ALA A 13 29.68 23.47 -3.92
N ARG A 14 29.44 23.73 -2.64
CA ARG A 14 29.86 24.96 -1.95
C ARG A 14 31.40 25.11 -1.90
N ARG A 15 32.12 24.02 -1.63
CA ARG A 15 33.63 24.00 -1.67
C ARG A 15 34.13 24.22 -3.09
N ALA A 16 33.47 23.61 -4.09
CA ALA A 16 33.87 23.79 -5.48
C ALA A 16 33.60 25.23 -5.94
N ASN A 17 32.51 25.87 -5.52
CA ASN A 17 32.21 27.27 -5.82
C ASN A 17 33.30 28.21 -5.26
N ALA A 18 33.77 27.96 -4.05
CA ALA A 18 34.87 28.75 -3.48
C ALA A 18 36.15 28.68 -4.36
N ILE A 19 36.48 27.49 -4.85
CA ILE A 19 37.68 27.31 -5.72
C ILE A 19 37.45 28.01 -7.09
N VAL A 20 36.25 27.99 -7.63
CA VAL A 20 35.94 28.69 -8.90
C VAL A 20 36.09 30.18 -8.74
N LEU A 21 35.56 30.79 -7.67
CA LEU A 21 35.69 32.23 -7.41
C LEU A 21 37.15 32.65 -7.20
N LEU A 22 37.95 31.85 -6.48
CA LEU A 22 39.41 32.10 -6.33
C LEU A 22 40.14 32.03 -7.67
N ASN A 23 39.75 31.09 -8.57
CA ASN A 23 40.32 31.02 -9.92
C ASN A 23 39.90 32.20 -10.82
N ASP A 24 38.75 32.78 -10.56
CA ASP A 24 38.23 33.99 -11.26
C ASP A 24 38.88 35.27 -10.71
N GLY A 25 39.87 35.15 -9.82
CA GLY A 25 40.70 36.24 -9.33
C GLY A 25 40.21 36.90 -8.03
N TRP A 26 39.19 36.34 -7.38
CA TRP A 26 38.74 36.83 -6.06
C TRP A 26 39.72 36.46 -4.97
N ASN A 27 39.87 37.31 -3.96
CA ASN A 27 40.64 36.96 -2.78
C ASN A 27 39.78 36.18 -1.74
N CYS A 28 40.41 35.62 -0.71
CA CYS A 28 39.73 34.77 0.27
C CYS A 28 38.68 35.52 1.09
N GLU A 29 38.84 36.81 1.35
CA GLU A 29 37.89 37.64 2.07
C GLU A 29 36.62 37.90 1.22
N GLU A 30 36.80 38.19 -0.06
CA GLU A 30 35.71 38.39 -1.01
C GLU A 30 34.91 37.12 -1.19
N VAL A 31 35.58 35.96 -1.35
CA VAL A 31 34.92 34.64 -1.44
C VAL A 31 34.20 34.31 -0.15
N GLY A 32 34.82 34.55 1.02
CA GLY A 32 34.21 34.36 2.31
C GLY A 32 32.94 35.17 2.47
N SER A 33 32.97 36.45 2.14
CA SER A 33 31.81 37.33 2.16
C SER A 33 30.69 36.85 1.21
N ALA A 34 31.04 36.48 -0.02
CA ALA A 34 30.05 36.02 -1.01
C ALA A 34 29.38 34.69 -0.64
N LEU A 35 30.10 33.79 -0.02
CA LEU A 35 29.62 32.48 0.39
C LEU A 35 29.17 32.40 1.85
N LEU A 36 29.21 33.53 2.58
CA LEU A 36 28.91 33.62 4.02
C LEU A 36 29.77 32.60 4.81
N LEU A 37 31.10 32.68 4.61
CA LEU A 37 32.08 31.87 5.24
C LEU A 37 33.16 32.72 5.87
N ASP A 38 33.91 32.15 6.82
CA ASP A 38 35.17 32.68 7.29
C ASP A 38 36.25 32.52 6.21
N ASP A 39 37.11 33.54 6.04
CA ASP A 39 38.16 33.53 5.05
C ASP A 39 39.23 32.45 5.33
N ASP A 40 39.43 32.10 6.60
CA ASP A 40 40.29 30.95 6.98
C ASP A 40 39.75 29.64 6.46
N THR A 41 38.42 29.45 6.47
CA THR A 41 37.75 28.28 5.87
C THR A 41 38.03 28.21 4.36
N VAL A 42 37.99 29.33 3.67
CA VAL A 42 38.29 29.42 2.22
C VAL A 42 39.77 29.08 1.96
N ARG A 43 40.69 29.60 2.76
CA ARG A 43 42.14 29.26 2.69
C ARG A 43 42.39 27.77 2.92
N GLU A 44 41.71 27.19 3.92
CA GLU A 44 41.83 25.75 4.20
C GLU A 44 41.36 24.91 2.99
N TRP A 45 40.19 25.21 2.42
CA TRP A 45 39.68 24.50 1.25
C TRP A 45 40.59 24.66 0.02
N PHE A 46 41.16 25.84 -0.17
CA PHE A 46 42.13 26.08 -1.24
C PHE A 46 43.41 25.25 -1.03
N GLY A 47 43.93 25.21 0.19
CA GLY A 47 45.08 24.37 0.53
C GLY A 47 44.80 22.88 0.35
N VAL A 48 43.58 22.39 0.69
CA VAL A 48 43.14 21.01 0.41
C VAL A 48 43.09 20.76 -1.09
N TYR A 49 42.55 21.70 -1.85
CA TYR A 49 42.44 21.57 -3.31
C TYR A 49 43.82 21.54 -3.98
N GLN A 50 44.77 22.37 -3.55
CA GLN A 50 46.12 22.37 -4.09
C GLN A 50 46.86 21.05 -3.84
N ARG A 51 46.65 20.42 -2.69
CA ARG A 51 47.30 19.16 -2.35
C ARG A 51 46.66 17.92 -2.92
N GLN A 52 45.30 17.90 -3.00
CA GLN A 52 44.54 16.68 -3.26
C GLN A 52 43.49 16.84 -4.40
N GLY A 53 43.39 18.03 -5.00
CA GLY A 53 42.45 18.31 -6.05
C GLY A 53 40.98 18.17 -5.59
N MET A 54 40.11 17.87 -6.52
CA MET A 54 38.68 17.65 -6.24
C MET A 54 38.40 16.47 -5.33
N ALA A 55 39.27 15.47 -5.26
CA ALA A 55 39.11 14.34 -4.36
C ALA A 55 39.21 14.79 -2.89
N GLY A 56 40.16 15.70 -2.56
CA GLY A 56 40.24 16.27 -1.24
C GLY A 56 39.04 17.09 -0.83
N LEU A 57 38.44 17.86 -1.76
CA LEU A 57 37.23 18.64 -1.48
C LEU A 57 35.99 17.77 -1.23
N ARG A 58 35.94 16.57 -1.76
CA ARG A 58 34.90 15.57 -1.50
C ARG A 58 35.07 14.84 -0.19
N ASN A 59 36.28 14.80 0.33
CA ASN A 59 36.58 14.17 1.61
C ASN A 59 36.34 15.18 2.75
N PHE A 60 35.38 14.88 3.62
CA PHE A 60 35.06 15.71 4.78
C PHE A 60 35.79 15.29 6.05
N GLY A 61 36.69 14.29 5.98
CA GLY A 61 37.44 13.80 7.13
C GLY A 61 36.60 13.16 8.24
N HIS A 62 35.29 12.97 7.99
CA HIS A 62 34.41 12.31 8.93
C HIS A 62 34.02 10.94 8.41
N GLU A 63 34.69 9.92 8.89
CA GLU A 63 34.29 8.52 8.65
C GLU A 63 33.04 8.09 9.42
N GLY A 64 32.34 9.04 10.03
CA GLY A 64 31.23 8.78 10.93
C GLY A 64 31.70 8.25 12.29
N SER A 65 30.81 8.08 13.25
CA SER A 65 31.14 7.42 14.51
C SER A 65 31.35 5.93 14.27
N SER A 66 32.45 5.37 14.77
CA SER A 66 32.69 3.93 14.75
C SER A 66 31.54 3.16 15.41
N CYS A 67 31.21 1.99 14.87
CA CYS A 67 30.22 1.14 15.48
C CYS A 67 30.72 0.61 16.82
N GLN A 68 29.91 0.70 17.87
CA GLN A 68 30.27 0.12 19.16
C GLN A 68 30.29 -1.42 19.14
N LEU A 69 29.62 -2.03 18.15
CA LEU A 69 29.57 -3.48 17.96
C LEU A 69 30.73 -3.92 17.07
N THR A 70 31.43 -4.99 17.47
CA THR A 70 32.35 -5.71 16.60
C THR A 70 31.60 -6.38 15.44
N ASP A 71 32.28 -6.83 14.41
CA ASP A 71 31.67 -7.50 13.25
C ASP A 71 30.98 -8.81 13.66
N GLU A 72 31.53 -9.52 14.63
CA GLU A 72 30.93 -10.73 15.20
C GLU A 72 29.63 -10.40 15.94
N GLN A 73 29.63 -9.34 16.74
CA GLN A 73 28.44 -8.87 17.46
C GLN A 73 27.36 -8.34 16.50
N GLN A 74 27.75 -7.68 15.42
CA GLN A 74 26.83 -7.27 14.36
C GLN A 74 26.21 -8.48 13.68
N THR A 75 26.99 -9.51 13.40
CA THR A 75 26.49 -10.77 12.82
C THR A 75 25.50 -11.46 13.76
N ALA A 76 25.81 -11.52 15.04
CA ALA A 76 24.90 -12.09 16.05
C ALA A 76 23.62 -11.26 16.19
N LEU A 77 23.71 -9.92 16.14
CA LEU A 77 22.55 -9.03 16.13
C LEU A 77 21.67 -9.27 14.88
N LYS A 78 22.27 -9.36 13.70
CA LYS A 78 21.55 -9.70 12.46
C LYS A 78 20.81 -11.02 12.60
N ALA A 79 21.46 -12.05 13.11
CA ALA A 79 20.85 -13.36 13.35
C ALA A 79 19.67 -13.25 14.32
N PHE A 80 19.86 -12.55 15.46
CA PHE A 80 18.79 -12.35 16.44
C PHE A 80 17.57 -11.64 15.84
N VAL A 81 17.79 -10.50 15.16
CA VAL A 81 16.68 -9.74 14.55
C VAL A 81 15.98 -10.55 13.46
N THR A 82 16.76 -11.25 12.64
CA THR A 82 16.21 -12.09 11.57
C THR A 82 15.39 -13.26 12.13
N MET A 83 15.85 -13.93 13.17
CA MET A 83 15.16 -15.12 13.72
C MET A 83 13.96 -14.76 14.61
N ARG A 84 14.08 -13.72 15.43
CA ARG A 84 13.10 -13.39 16.46
C ARG A 84 12.09 -12.32 16.04
N LEU A 85 12.37 -11.54 14.99
CA LEU A 85 11.53 -10.45 14.50
C LEU A 85 11.01 -9.54 15.62
N PRO A 86 11.89 -8.93 16.42
CA PRO A 86 11.50 -8.18 17.60
C PRO A 86 10.58 -7.02 17.24
N ARG A 87 9.50 -6.81 18.00
CA ARG A 87 8.45 -5.84 17.69
C ARG A 87 8.85 -4.38 18.01
N SER A 88 9.91 -4.18 18.76
CA SER A 88 10.38 -2.86 19.18
C SER A 88 11.89 -2.78 19.32
N THR A 89 12.43 -1.60 19.16
CA THR A 89 13.84 -1.30 19.46
C THR A 89 14.19 -1.55 20.92
N ASN A 90 13.23 -1.39 21.84
CA ASN A 90 13.47 -1.69 23.28
C ASN A 90 13.81 -3.17 23.50
N ALA A 91 13.16 -4.09 22.78
CA ALA A 91 13.50 -5.52 22.87
C ALA A 91 14.90 -5.81 22.33
N ILE A 92 15.31 -5.13 21.27
CA ILE A 92 16.67 -5.23 20.69
C ILE A 92 17.72 -4.63 21.65
N GLY A 93 17.43 -3.46 22.19
CA GLY A 93 18.31 -2.82 23.17
C GLY A 93 18.46 -3.64 24.46
N ALA A 94 17.40 -4.30 24.95
CA ALA A 94 17.47 -5.20 26.07
C ALA A 94 18.35 -6.43 25.76
N TRP A 95 18.25 -6.97 24.54
CA TRP A 95 19.09 -8.08 24.09
C TRP A 95 20.57 -7.69 24.02
N LEU A 96 20.88 -6.51 23.47
CA LEU A 96 22.26 -5.98 23.41
C LEU A 96 22.86 -5.76 24.80
N ARG A 97 22.10 -5.18 25.73
CA ARG A 97 22.56 -5.00 27.11
C ARG A 97 22.82 -6.34 27.79
N LYS A 98 21.94 -7.31 27.61
CA LYS A 98 22.07 -8.64 28.24
C LYS A 98 23.29 -9.42 27.74
N ASN A 99 23.59 -9.33 26.44
CA ASN A 99 24.60 -10.19 25.83
C ASN A 99 25.98 -9.52 25.71
N TYR A 100 26.01 -8.17 25.63
CA TYR A 100 27.25 -7.43 25.36
C TYR A 100 27.45 -6.23 26.28
N GLU A 101 26.57 -5.97 27.23
CA GLU A 101 26.58 -4.82 28.13
C GLU A 101 26.54 -3.45 27.40
N LEU A 102 26.12 -3.45 26.14
CA LEU A 102 26.08 -2.26 25.31
C LEU A 102 24.70 -1.60 25.38
N SER A 103 24.72 -0.27 25.53
CA SER A 103 23.53 0.58 25.56
C SER A 103 23.50 1.53 24.38
N TYR A 104 22.38 1.57 23.69
CA TYR A 104 22.11 2.50 22.59
C TYR A 104 20.93 3.40 22.93
N SER A 105 20.98 4.65 22.48
CA SER A 105 19.77 5.48 22.43
C SER A 105 18.80 4.92 21.40
N HIS A 106 17.51 5.28 21.52
CA HIS A 106 16.48 4.85 20.56
C HIS A 106 16.85 5.19 19.11
N SER A 107 17.27 6.44 18.86
CA SER A 107 17.69 6.92 17.55
C SER A 107 18.99 6.23 17.07
N GLY A 108 19.94 6.05 17.95
CA GLY A 108 21.20 5.34 17.63
C GLY A 108 20.95 3.87 17.24
N LEU A 109 20.00 3.21 17.91
CA LEU A 109 19.63 1.83 17.57
C LEU A 109 18.89 1.73 16.24
N ILE A 110 18.01 2.68 15.92
CA ILE A 110 17.37 2.77 14.59
C ILE A 110 18.41 2.98 13.50
N ALA A 111 19.34 3.92 13.70
CA ALA A 111 20.42 4.17 12.74
C ALA A 111 21.31 2.94 12.53
N LEU A 112 21.63 2.21 13.61
CA LEU A 112 22.35 0.95 13.53
C LEU A 112 21.59 -0.09 12.70
N LEU A 113 20.30 -0.29 12.97
CA LEU A 113 19.47 -1.24 12.25
C LEU A 113 19.38 -0.92 10.76
N HIS A 114 19.19 0.36 10.40
CA HIS A 114 19.18 0.79 8.99
C HIS A 114 20.53 0.51 8.30
N ARG A 115 21.65 0.81 8.98
CA ARG A 115 22.99 0.50 8.46
C ARG A 115 23.22 -1.00 8.27
N LEU A 116 22.62 -1.84 9.12
CA LEU A 116 22.67 -3.29 9.01
C LEU A 116 21.67 -3.86 7.99
N GLY A 117 20.89 -3.01 7.31
CA GLY A 117 19.94 -3.40 6.27
C GLY A 117 18.55 -3.77 6.79
N PHE A 118 18.19 -3.42 8.02
CA PHE A 118 16.85 -3.67 8.58
C PHE A 118 15.99 -2.42 8.50
N VAL A 119 14.71 -2.63 8.16
CA VAL A 119 13.66 -1.61 8.23
C VAL A 119 12.47 -2.15 8.98
N TYR A 120 11.67 -1.26 9.56
CA TYR A 120 10.47 -1.66 10.29
C TYR A 120 9.32 -1.97 9.32
N HIS A 121 8.91 -3.23 9.26
CA HIS A 121 7.81 -3.70 8.42
C HIS A 121 6.59 -4.09 9.24
N LYS A 122 5.42 -3.78 8.71
CA LYS A 122 4.18 -4.43 9.14
C LYS A 122 4.00 -5.70 8.31
N PRO A 123 3.97 -6.90 8.94
CA PRO A 123 3.75 -8.13 8.21
C PRO A 123 2.43 -8.10 7.42
N GLN A 124 2.46 -8.59 6.21
CA GLN A 124 1.27 -8.78 5.39
C GLN A 124 0.63 -10.13 5.70
N ARG A 125 -0.69 -10.21 5.55
CA ARG A 125 -1.40 -11.48 5.64
C ARG A 125 -1.23 -12.22 4.32
N VAL A 126 -0.52 -13.34 4.35
CA VAL A 126 -0.35 -14.22 3.18
C VAL A 126 -1.23 -15.45 3.38
N PRO A 127 -2.17 -15.73 2.48
CA PRO A 127 -2.98 -16.93 2.58
C PRO A 127 -2.13 -18.19 2.52
N ARG A 128 -2.38 -19.14 3.41
CA ARG A 128 -1.56 -20.36 3.56
C ARG A 128 -1.63 -21.31 2.36
N LYS A 129 -2.66 -21.17 1.53
CA LYS A 129 -2.96 -22.07 0.40
C LYS A 129 -2.96 -21.32 -0.93
N LEU A 130 -2.00 -20.41 -1.14
CA LEU A 130 -1.82 -19.78 -2.44
C LEU A 130 -1.27 -20.80 -3.44
N ASP A 131 -1.84 -20.81 -4.64
CA ASP A 131 -1.39 -21.63 -5.77
C ASP A 131 -1.09 -20.72 -6.96
N GLU A 132 0.19 -20.57 -7.29
CA GLU A 132 0.62 -19.73 -8.39
C GLU A 132 0.14 -20.22 -9.75
N ALA A 133 0.08 -21.54 -9.96
CA ALA A 133 -0.36 -22.09 -11.23
C ALA A 133 -1.83 -21.75 -11.48
N GLN A 134 -2.67 -21.83 -10.45
CA GLN A 134 -4.07 -21.40 -10.54
C GLN A 134 -4.21 -19.90 -10.78
N GLN A 135 -3.39 -19.06 -10.11
CA GLN A 135 -3.38 -17.61 -10.36
C GLN A 135 -3.01 -17.30 -11.83
N ARG A 136 -1.94 -17.92 -12.35
CA ARG A 136 -1.51 -17.75 -13.76
C ARG A 136 -2.58 -18.21 -14.74
N ALA A 137 -3.18 -19.37 -14.50
CA ALA A 137 -4.25 -19.91 -15.33
C ALA A 137 -5.49 -18.99 -15.35
N PHE A 138 -5.85 -18.44 -14.19
CA PHE A 138 -6.96 -17.48 -14.08
C PHE A 138 -6.66 -16.21 -14.87
N ILE A 139 -5.50 -15.58 -14.65
CA ILE A 139 -5.11 -14.34 -15.36
C ILE A 139 -5.11 -14.57 -16.86
N ALA A 140 -4.49 -15.65 -17.35
CA ALA A 140 -4.45 -15.98 -18.76
C ALA A 140 -5.88 -16.21 -19.34
N SER A 141 -6.76 -16.86 -18.57
CA SER A 141 -8.16 -17.06 -18.96
C SER A 141 -8.94 -15.75 -19.03
N TYR A 142 -8.71 -14.85 -18.07
CA TYR A 142 -9.31 -13.52 -18.03
C TYR A 142 -8.85 -12.66 -19.21
N GLU A 143 -7.56 -12.56 -19.44
CA GLU A 143 -6.98 -11.83 -20.59
C GLU A 143 -7.50 -12.38 -21.93
N LYS A 144 -7.58 -13.69 -22.07
CA LYS A 144 -8.16 -14.33 -23.25
C LYS A 144 -9.64 -13.96 -23.44
N LEU A 145 -10.41 -13.83 -22.34
CA LEU A 145 -11.79 -13.36 -22.42
C LEU A 145 -11.84 -11.91 -22.88
N LEU A 146 -11.06 -11.02 -22.27
CA LEU A 146 -11.04 -9.60 -22.64
C LEU A 146 -10.66 -9.37 -24.09
N ASN A 147 -9.66 -10.11 -24.59
CA ASN A 147 -9.20 -9.99 -25.99
C ASN A 147 -10.24 -10.43 -27.05
N ARG A 148 -11.29 -11.14 -26.64
CA ARG A 148 -12.37 -11.60 -27.53
C ARG A 148 -13.74 -11.08 -27.12
N LEU A 149 -13.78 -10.13 -26.18
CA LEU A 149 -15.03 -9.58 -25.66
C LEU A 149 -15.71 -8.76 -26.77
N GLU A 150 -16.96 -9.11 -27.07
CA GLU A 150 -17.75 -8.41 -28.06
C GLU A 150 -18.39 -7.15 -27.46
N PRO A 151 -18.72 -6.11 -28.27
CA PRO A 151 -19.34 -4.88 -27.78
C PRO A 151 -20.67 -5.08 -27.07
N ASP A 152 -21.38 -6.18 -27.38
CA ASP A 152 -22.64 -6.58 -26.75
C ASP A 152 -22.45 -7.48 -25.52
N GLU A 153 -21.24 -7.63 -25.04
CA GLU A 153 -20.89 -8.34 -23.81
C GLU A 153 -20.43 -7.36 -22.70
N SER A 154 -20.38 -7.81 -21.47
CA SER A 154 -19.92 -7.01 -20.33
C SER A 154 -19.25 -7.90 -19.28
N VAL A 155 -18.29 -7.32 -18.56
CA VAL A 155 -17.60 -7.98 -17.44
C VAL A 155 -17.92 -7.26 -16.15
N VAL A 156 -18.30 -8.00 -15.11
CA VAL A 156 -18.54 -7.48 -13.76
C VAL A 156 -17.87 -8.36 -12.71
N PHE A 157 -17.38 -7.76 -11.64
CA PHE A 157 -16.82 -8.45 -10.49
C PHE A 157 -17.79 -8.38 -9.32
N VAL A 158 -17.96 -9.49 -8.62
CA VAL A 158 -18.98 -9.65 -7.57
C VAL A 158 -18.33 -10.15 -6.29
N ASP A 159 -18.64 -9.49 -5.18
CA ASP A 159 -18.24 -9.90 -3.84
C ASP A 159 -19.20 -9.33 -2.79
N ALA A 160 -19.07 -9.80 -1.55
CA ALA A 160 -19.86 -9.36 -0.41
C ALA A 160 -19.00 -8.64 0.63
N VAL A 161 -19.52 -7.53 1.16
CA VAL A 161 -18.87 -6.78 2.23
C VAL A 161 -19.77 -6.61 3.45
N HIS A 162 -19.18 -6.64 4.64
CA HIS A 162 -19.88 -6.60 5.91
C HIS A 162 -19.39 -5.45 6.82
N PRO A 163 -19.54 -4.18 6.42
CA PRO A 163 -19.12 -3.07 7.26
C PRO A 163 -19.92 -3.01 8.55
N THR A 164 -19.21 -2.88 9.66
CA THR A 164 -19.83 -2.73 10.99
C THR A 164 -20.01 -1.27 11.35
N HIS A 165 -21.08 -0.95 12.10
CA HIS A 165 -21.35 0.39 12.62
C HIS A 165 -20.41 0.69 13.79
N GLN A 166 -19.14 0.84 13.47
CA GLN A 166 -18.08 1.20 14.41
C GLN A 166 -17.12 2.17 13.72
N ALA A 167 -16.57 3.11 14.48
CA ALA A 167 -15.50 3.95 14.00
C ALA A 167 -14.28 3.07 13.64
N ARG A 168 -13.65 3.35 12.51
CA ARG A 168 -12.46 2.64 12.02
C ARG A 168 -11.25 3.59 12.10
N PRO A 169 -10.45 3.52 13.16
CA PRO A 169 -9.28 4.38 13.29
C PRO A 169 -8.27 4.10 12.17
N ALA A 170 -7.83 5.15 11.51
CA ALA A 170 -6.80 5.13 10.49
C ALA A 170 -5.82 6.28 10.76
N GLY A 171 -4.57 6.14 10.29
CA GLY A 171 -3.57 7.19 10.43
C GLY A 171 -4.05 8.52 9.82
N CYS A 172 -3.83 9.61 10.53
CA CYS A 172 -4.13 10.97 10.06
C CYS A 172 -3.06 11.95 10.55
N TRP A 173 -2.96 13.07 9.85
CA TRP A 173 -2.15 14.18 10.31
C TRP A 173 -2.90 14.95 11.41
N ALA A 174 -2.23 15.19 12.54
CA ALA A 174 -2.76 15.91 13.66
C ALA A 174 -1.67 16.77 14.32
N PRO A 175 -2.02 17.83 15.06
CA PRO A 175 -1.05 18.58 15.86
C PRO A 175 -0.32 17.66 16.85
N LYS A 176 0.99 17.90 17.05
CA LYS A 176 1.87 17.02 17.83
C LYS A 176 1.39 16.83 19.28
N ASP A 177 0.82 17.87 19.85
CA ASP A 177 0.47 17.94 21.29
C ASP A 177 -1.02 17.67 21.54
N VAL A 178 -1.76 17.17 20.54
CA VAL A 178 -3.19 16.89 20.65
C VAL A 178 -3.45 15.39 20.51
N ALA A 179 -4.02 14.79 21.53
CA ALA A 179 -4.55 13.42 21.45
C ALA A 179 -5.85 13.43 20.64
N ILE A 180 -5.86 12.70 19.53
CA ILE A 180 -7.04 12.56 18.66
C ILE A 180 -7.79 11.28 19.03
N GLY A 181 -9.05 11.42 19.42
CA GLY A 181 -9.98 10.32 19.66
C GLY A 181 -11.09 10.30 18.62
N ILE A 182 -11.66 9.13 18.38
CA ILE A 182 -12.87 8.94 17.58
C ILE A 182 -13.91 8.30 18.49
N GLU A 183 -15.09 8.90 18.52
CA GLU A 183 -16.20 8.33 19.27
C GLU A 183 -16.60 6.97 18.71
N GLN A 184 -16.68 5.99 19.60
CA GLN A 184 -17.03 4.62 19.28
C GLN A 184 -18.50 4.38 19.61
N THR A 185 -19.25 3.81 18.67
CA THR A 185 -20.58 3.30 18.95
C THR A 185 -20.50 1.94 19.66
N THR A 186 -21.38 1.69 20.59
CA THR A 186 -21.47 0.40 21.30
C THR A 186 -22.21 -0.68 20.48
N GLY A 187 -22.77 -0.29 19.33
CA GLY A 187 -23.58 -1.15 18.49
C GLY A 187 -22.78 -2.21 17.74
N ARG A 188 -23.29 -3.44 17.73
CA ARG A 188 -22.76 -4.57 16.95
C ARG A 188 -23.45 -4.71 15.58
N GLN A 189 -24.19 -3.67 15.17
CA GLN A 189 -24.92 -3.70 13.91
C GLN A 189 -23.93 -3.71 12.73
N ARG A 190 -24.19 -4.57 11.78
CA ARG A 190 -23.44 -4.65 10.52
C ARG A 190 -24.39 -4.55 9.34
N LEU A 191 -23.91 -3.98 8.26
CA LEU A 191 -24.59 -3.95 6.97
C LEU A 191 -24.03 -5.08 6.11
N ASN A 192 -24.91 -5.90 5.53
CA ASN A 192 -24.48 -6.91 4.57
C ASN A 192 -24.81 -6.37 3.16
N ILE A 193 -23.80 -6.21 2.35
CA ILE A 193 -23.93 -5.75 0.97
C ILE A 193 -23.37 -6.84 0.05
N HIS A 194 -24.18 -7.30 -0.88
CA HIS A 194 -23.75 -8.08 -2.01
C HIS A 194 -23.60 -7.13 -3.19
N GLY A 195 -22.40 -6.98 -3.72
CA GLY A 195 -22.07 -5.94 -4.69
C GLY A 195 -21.52 -6.47 -5.99
N ALA A 196 -21.71 -5.70 -7.04
CA ALA A 196 -21.07 -5.90 -8.33
C ALA A 196 -20.50 -4.58 -8.86
N ILE A 197 -19.38 -4.64 -9.56
CA ILE A 197 -18.76 -3.50 -10.23
C ILE A 197 -18.31 -3.85 -11.64
N ASN A 198 -18.55 -2.94 -12.56
CA ASN A 198 -17.99 -2.96 -13.91
C ASN A 198 -16.79 -2.02 -13.96
N LEU A 199 -15.60 -2.50 -14.33
CA LEU A 199 -14.37 -1.71 -14.32
C LEU A 199 -14.25 -0.77 -15.53
N GLU A 200 -14.95 -1.04 -16.61
CA GLU A 200 -14.95 -0.18 -17.79
C GLU A 200 -15.74 1.11 -17.52
N THR A 201 -16.93 0.96 -16.93
CA THR A 201 -17.89 2.07 -16.76
C THR A 201 -17.94 2.64 -15.34
N GLY A 202 -17.42 1.91 -14.36
CA GLY A 202 -17.59 2.21 -12.93
C GLY A 202 -19.00 2.01 -12.40
N GLN A 203 -19.91 1.44 -13.20
CA GLN A 203 -21.26 1.11 -12.74
C GLN A 203 -21.23 0.05 -11.65
N THR A 204 -22.04 0.27 -10.63
CA THR A 204 -22.16 -0.64 -9.49
C THR A 204 -23.59 -1.09 -9.29
N GLN A 205 -23.76 -2.36 -8.91
CA GLN A 205 -25.02 -2.93 -8.42
C GLN A 205 -24.80 -3.36 -6.98
N MET A 206 -25.50 -2.73 -6.04
CA MET A 206 -25.31 -2.95 -4.60
C MET A 206 -26.62 -3.35 -3.96
N LEU A 207 -26.71 -4.61 -3.55
CA LEU A 207 -27.88 -5.19 -2.91
C LEU A 207 -27.63 -5.34 -1.40
N GLU A 208 -28.51 -4.78 -0.59
CA GLU A 208 -28.55 -5.10 0.82
C GLU A 208 -29.30 -6.40 1.04
N ALA A 209 -28.77 -7.26 1.88
CA ALA A 209 -29.43 -8.50 2.25
C ALA A 209 -29.35 -8.75 3.76
N PRO A 210 -30.36 -9.34 4.37
CA PRO A 210 -30.30 -9.76 5.77
C PRO A 210 -29.18 -10.78 6.00
N LYS A 211 -28.95 -11.62 4.99
CA LYS A 211 -27.92 -12.65 4.96
C LYS A 211 -27.32 -12.74 3.55
N ILE A 212 -26.03 -13.00 3.48
CA ILE A 212 -25.35 -13.33 2.22
C ILE A 212 -25.40 -14.84 2.04
N ASP A 213 -26.10 -15.27 0.98
CA ASP A 213 -26.35 -16.67 0.63
C ASP A 213 -26.73 -16.79 -0.86
N ALA A 214 -27.11 -18.01 -1.28
CA ALA A 214 -27.53 -18.28 -2.66
C ALA A 214 -28.70 -17.40 -3.13
N MET A 215 -29.65 -17.10 -2.26
CA MET A 215 -30.81 -16.27 -2.61
C MET A 215 -30.41 -14.81 -2.82
N SER A 216 -29.53 -14.27 -1.97
CA SER A 216 -29.00 -12.92 -2.15
C SER A 216 -28.12 -12.82 -3.41
N LEU A 217 -27.39 -13.88 -3.77
CA LEU A 217 -26.65 -13.93 -5.02
C LEU A 217 -27.62 -13.89 -6.21
N ILE A 218 -28.64 -14.75 -6.24
CA ILE A 218 -29.61 -14.77 -7.32
C ILE A 218 -30.30 -13.39 -7.48
N ALA A 219 -30.66 -12.77 -6.35
CA ALA A 219 -31.25 -11.42 -6.38
C ALA A 219 -30.28 -10.38 -6.99
N LEU A 220 -28.97 -10.46 -6.68
CA LEU A 220 -27.97 -9.61 -7.29
C LEU A 220 -27.81 -9.90 -8.79
N LEU A 221 -27.77 -11.17 -9.19
CA LEU A 221 -27.67 -11.58 -10.60
C LEU A 221 -28.89 -11.09 -11.42
N VAL A 222 -30.10 -11.14 -10.85
CA VAL A 222 -31.32 -10.53 -11.45
C VAL A 222 -31.13 -9.03 -11.65
N ALA A 223 -30.62 -8.32 -10.63
CA ALA A 223 -30.39 -6.89 -10.72
C ALA A 223 -29.29 -6.55 -11.77
N ILE A 224 -28.26 -7.37 -11.89
CA ILE A 224 -27.23 -7.23 -12.94
C ILE A 224 -27.86 -7.45 -14.33
N GLU A 225 -28.62 -8.52 -14.55
CA GLU A 225 -29.30 -8.76 -15.84
C GLU A 225 -30.19 -7.60 -16.26
N ALA A 226 -30.92 -7.02 -15.30
CA ALA A 226 -31.78 -5.87 -15.55
C ALA A 226 -30.97 -4.61 -15.91
N ALA A 227 -29.87 -4.36 -15.21
CA ALA A 227 -29.00 -3.20 -15.46
C ALA A 227 -28.30 -3.27 -16.83
N TYR A 228 -28.01 -4.47 -17.31
CA TYR A 228 -27.35 -4.74 -18.58
C TYR A 228 -28.30 -5.33 -19.62
N SER A 229 -29.54 -4.80 -19.73
CA SER A 229 -30.61 -5.32 -20.59
C SER A 229 -30.24 -5.39 -22.08
N GLY A 230 -29.36 -4.47 -22.56
CA GLY A 230 -28.85 -4.45 -23.95
C GLY A 230 -27.70 -5.37 -24.24
N LYS A 231 -27.16 -6.10 -23.24
CA LYS A 231 -26.02 -6.99 -23.42
C LYS A 231 -26.47 -8.42 -23.69
N LYS A 232 -25.80 -9.08 -24.63
CA LYS A 232 -26.02 -10.49 -24.97
C LYS A 232 -25.50 -11.44 -23.89
N TRP A 233 -24.29 -11.16 -23.37
CA TRP A 233 -23.69 -11.92 -22.29
C TRP A 233 -23.11 -10.98 -21.22
N ILE A 234 -23.20 -11.43 -19.97
CA ILE A 234 -22.62 -10.77 -18.81
C ILE A 234 -21.71 -11.78 -18.12
N HIS A 235 -20.40 -11.53 -18.19
CA HIS A 235 -19.37 -12.35 -17.57
C HIS A 235 -19.18 -11.89 -16.13
N VAL A 236 -19.56 -12.72 -15.18
CA VAL A 236 -19.53 -12.42 -13.74
C VAL A 236 -18.38 -13.17 -13.09
N PHE A 237 -17.41 -12.43 -12.58
CA PHE A 237 -16.29 -12.94 -11.80
C PHE A 237 -16.61 -12.82 -10.31
N LEU A 238 -16.42 -13.91 -9.56
CA LEU A 238 -16.74 -13.97 -8.13
C LEU A 238 -15.82 -14.97 -7.44
N ASP A 239 -15.72 -14.89 -6.12
CA ASP A 239 -14.94 -15.81 -5.32
C ASP A 239 -15.53 -17.24 -5.34
N ASN A 240 -14.80 -18.17 -4.73
CA ASN A 240 -15.19 -19.58 -4.73
C ASN A 240 -15.97 -19.97 -3.44
N ALA A 241 -16.83 -19.09 -2.93
CA ALA A 241 -17.65 -19.39 -1.76
C ALA A 241 -18.68 -20.49 -2.06
N THR A 242 -18.94 -21.34 -1.07
CA THR A 242 -19.79 -22.54 -1.23
C THR A 242 -21.22 -22.22 -1.72
N TYR A 243 -21.78 -21.10 -1.31
CA TYR A 243 -23.14 -20.72 -1.73
C TYR A 243 -23.22 -20.32 -3.20
N HIS A 244 -22.11 -19.95 -3.85
CA HIS A 244 -22.06 -19.70 -5.29
C HIS A 244 -22.27 -20.97 -6.12
N HIS A 245 -21.95 -22.12 -5.54
CA HIS A 245 -22.14 -23.44 -6.15
C HIS A 245 -23.44 -24.14 -5.75
N ALA A 246 -24.33 -23.44 -5.04
CA ALA A 246 -25.58 -24.01 -4.58
C ALA A 246 -26.47 -24.50 -5.76
N ILE A 247 -27.24 -25.53 -5.52
CA ILE A 247 -28.19 -26.08 -6.50
C ILE A 247 -29.11 -25.00 -7.03
N LEU A 248 -29.63 -24.15 -6.15
CA LEU A 248 -30.53 -23.04 -6.52
C LEU A 248 -29.92 -22.08 -7.54
N VAL A 249 -28.61 -21.78 -7.40
CA VAL A 249 -27.90 -20.89 -8.33
C VAL A 249 -27.76 -21.55 -9.69
N ARG A 250 -27.41 -22.86 -9.72
CA ARG A 250 -27.30 -23.63 -10.97
C ARG A 250 -28.61 -23.77 -11.68
N GLU A 251 -29.71 -24.06 -10.95
CA GLU A 251 -31.08 -24.14 -11.47
C GLU A 251 -31.51 -22.80 -12.05
N TRP A 252 -31.26 -21.71 -11.34
CA TRP A 252 -31.58 -20.37 -11.82
C TRP A 252 -30.80 -20.05 -13.12
N LEU A 253 -29.48 -20.33 -13.18
CA LEU A 253 -28.64 -20.11 -14.38
C LEU A 253 -29.10 -21.00 -15.56
N GLY A 254 -29.62 -22.17 -15.29
CA GLY A 254 -30.11 -23.12 -16.32
C GLY A 254 -31.47 -22.71 -16.93
N GLN A 255 -32.14 -21.69 -16.43
CA GLN A 255 -33.41 -21.23 -16.99
C GLN A 255 -33.22 -20.59 -18.37
N PRO A 256 -34.14 -20.78 -19.30
CA PRO A 256 -34.12 -20.15 -20.62
C PRO A 256 -34.05 -18.61 -20.50
N GLY A 257 -33.25 -17.98 -21.38
CA GLY A 257 -33.11 -16.52 -21.44
C GLY A 257 -32.14 -15.89 -20.47
N ARG A 258 -31.43 -16.67 -19.63
CA ARG A 258 -30.35 -16.17 -18.77
C ARG A 258 -29.14 -15.78 -19.62
N ARG A 259 -28.58 -14.61 -19.27
CA ARG A 259 -27.44 -14.02 -20.00
C ARG A 259 -26.18 -13.94 -19.16
N ILE A 260 -26.14 -14.60 -18.00
CA ILE A 260 -25.00 -14.61 -17.07
C ILE A 260 -24.15 -15.84 -17.26
N ARG A 261 -22.84 -15.61 -17.27
CA ARG A 261 -21.81 -16.67 -17.21
C ARG A 261 -20.93 -16.43 -16.00
N LEU A 262 -20.87 -17.40 -15.07
CA LEU A 262 -20.05 -17.31 -13.87
C LEU A 262 -18.62 -17.79 -14.13
N TYR A 263 -17.66 -17.05 -13.58
CA TYR A 263 -16.22 -17.36 -13.59
C TYR A 263 -15.72 -17.27 -12.15
N PHE A 264 -15.06 -18.32 -11.70
CA PHE A 264 -14.62 -18.40 -10.31
C PHE A 264 -13.16 -17.99 -10.18
N ILE A 265 -12.92 -17.02 -9.30
CA ILE A 265 -11.58 -16.58 -8.91
C ILE A 265 -10.95 -17.69 -8.05
N PRO A 266 -9.65 -18.01 -8.21
CA PRO A 266 -9.00 -19.02 -7.39
C PRO A 266 -9.16 -18.76 -5.90
N SER A 267 -9.38 -19.81 -5.15
CA SER A 267 -9.56 -19.73 -3.69
C SER A 267 -8.35 -19.05 -3.02
N TYR A 268 -8.60 -18.29 -1.98
CA TYR A 268 -7.59 -17.54 -1.23
C TYR A 268 -6.85 -16.45 -2.02
N CYS A 269 -7.39 -15.98 -3.13
CA CYS A 269 -6.81 -14.94 -3.99
C CYS A 269 -7.65 -13.65 -4.04
N PRO A 270 -7.96 -12.98 -2.91
CA PRO A 270 -8.76 -11.74 -2.92
C PRO A 270 -8.09 -10.60 -3.71
N HIS A 271 -6.78 -10.65 -3.89
CA HIS A 271 -6.03 -9.70 -4.70
C HIS A 271 -6.35 -9.77 -6.20
N LEU A 272 -6.96 -10.88 -6.66
CA LEU A 272 -7.47 -11.07 -8.01
C LEU A 272 -8.94 -10.66 -8.16
N ASP A 273 -9.55 -10.11 -7.11
CA ASP A 273 -10.89 -9.54 -7.16
C ASP A 273 -10.84 -8.00 -7.02
N PRO A 274 -11.07 -7.26 -8.12
CA PRO A 274 -11.04 -5.81 -8.11
C PRO A 274 -12.07 -5.15 -7.18
N ILE A 275 -13.21 -5.79 -6.92
CA ILE A 275 -14.24 -5.23 -6.04
C ILE A 275 -13.75 -5.11 -4.59
N GLU A 276 -12.80 -5.93 -4.16
CA GLU A 276 -12.14 -5.81 -2.86
C GLU A 276 -11.41 -4.44 -2.71
N ARG A 277 -10.87 -3.93 -3.82
CA ARG A 277 -10.28 -2.58 -3.85
C ARG A 277 -11.35 -1.50 -3.74
N CYS A 278 -12.55 -1.74 -4.29
CA CYS A 278 -13.70 -0.85 -4.12
C CYS A 278 -14.13 -0.77 -2.64
N TRP A 279 -14.13 -1.89 -1.93
CA TRP A 279 -14.36 -1.90 -0.47
C TRP A 279 -13.31 -1.12 0.29
N GLY A 280 -12.04 -1.25 -0.08
CA GLY A 280 -10.95 -0.45 0.48
C GLY A 280 -11.16 1.06 0.30
N VAL A 281 -11.51 1.48 -0.91
CA VAL A 281 -11.83 2.88 -1.25
C VAL A 281 -13.08 3.35 -0.48
N MET A 282 -14.12 2.53 -0.37
CA MET A 282 -15.31 2.84 0.43
C MET A 282 -14.92 3.07 1.90
N HIS A 283 -14.12 2.21 2.49
CA HIS A 283 -13.66 2.37 3.87
C HIS A 283 -12.89 3.67 4.06
N GLU A 284 -11.98 3.99 3.17
CA GLU A 284 -11.19 5.22 3.24
C GLU A 284 -12.06 6.49 3.19
N HIS A 285 -13.05 6.49 2.32
CA HIS A 285 -13.88 7.68 2.10
C HIS A 285 -15.08 7.81 3.04
N VAL A 286 -15.55 6.69 3.62
CA VAL A 286 -16.82 6.68 4.37
C VAL A 286 -16.63 6.28 5.82
N THR A 287 -15.79 5.30 6.15
CA THR A 287 -15.74 4.76 7.52
C THR A 287 -14.48 5.10 8.29
N ASN A 288 -13.34 5.35 7.61
CA ASN A 288 -12.10 5.67 8.30
C ASN A 288 -12.20 7.05 8.96
N ASN A 289 -11.87 7.11 10.25
CA ASN A 289 -11.90 8.32 11.08
C ASN A 289 -13.25 9.04 11.08
N ARG A 290 -14.36 8.31 10.91
CA ARG A 290 -15.71 8.86 10.95
C ARG A 290 -16.59 8.08 11.90
N SER A 291 -17.31 8.80 12.74
CA SER A 291 -18.38 8.29 13.58
C SER A 291 -19.74 8.68 13.00
N TYR A 292 -20.73 7.82 13.16
CA TYR A 292 -22.11 8.04 12.76
C TYR A 292 -23.01 7.80 13.97
N GLU A 293 -23.84 8.75 14.31
CA GLU A 293 -24.73 8.67 15.48
C GLU A 293 -25.69 7.48 15.38
N THR A 294 -26.21 7.22 14.18
CA THR A 294 -27.19 6.15 13.94
C THR A 294 -26.76 5.18 12.85
N PHE A 295 -27.21 3.94 12.97
CA PHE A 295 -27.01 2.95 11.92
C PHE A 295 -27.62 3.37 10.57
N ALA A 296 -28.72 4.11 10.60
CA ALA A 296 -29.37 4.62 9.40
C ALA A 296 -28.49 5.63 8.64
N GLN A 297 -27.80 6.52 9.36
CA GLN A 297 -26.83 7.44 8.76
C GLN A 297 -25.63 6.70 8.18
N PHE A 298 -25.06 5.74 8.93
CA PHE A 298 -23.97 4.88 8.49
C PHE A 298 -24.32 4.13 7.21
N ARG A 299 -25.47 3.42 7.22
CA ARG A 299 -26.00 2.70 6.06
C ARG A 299 -26.19 3.62 4.85
N SER A 300 -26.82 4.77 5.06
CA SER A 300 -27.08 5.76 4.00
C SER A 300 -25.79 6.32 3.39
N ALA A 301 -24.77 6.59 4.20
CA ALA A 301 -23.47 7.07 3.74
C ALA A 301 -22.76 6.04 2.85
N ILE A 302 -22.71 4.77 3.27
CA ILE A 302 -22.10 3.68 2.50
C ILE A 302 -22.83 3.48 1.16
N LEU A 303 -24.14 3.32 1.19
CA LEU A 303 -24.91 3.05 -0.03
C LEU A 303 -24.88 4.22 -1.01
N ARG A 304 -24.91 5.44 -0.52
CA ARG A 304 -24.75 6.65 -1.36
C ARG A 304 -23.38 6.67 -2.03
N PHE A 305 -22.33 6.33 -1.26
CA PHE A 305 -21.00 6.27 -1.82
C PHE A 305 -20.90 5.21 -2.92
N LEU A 306 -21.30 3.99 -2.62
CA LEU A 306 -21.20 2.87 -3.55
C LEU A 306 -22.12 3.01 -4.78
N ARG A 307 -23.38 3.40 -4.59
CA ARG A 307 -24.38 3.46 -5.67
C ARG A 307 -24.33 4.73 -6.51
N ARG A 308 -23.80 5.85 -5.97
CA ARG A 308 -23.82 7.15 -6.65
C ARG A 308 -22.46 7.78 -6.81
N THR A 309 -21.64 7.79 -5.74
CA THR A 309 -20.36 8.50 -5.76
C THR A 309 -19.34 7.76 -6.62
N VAL A 310 -19.22 6.44 -6.48
CA VAL A 310 -18.30 5.63 -7.29
C VAL A 310 -18.61 5.76 -8.78
N PRO A 311 -19.82 5.49 -9.27
CA PRO A 311 -20.13 5.64 -10.70
C PRO A 311 -19.94 7.08 -11.21
N LYS A 312 -20.45 8.07 -10.46
CA LYS A 312 -20.39 9.48 -10.89
C LYS A 312 -18.97 10.03 -10.96
N LYS A 313 -18.06 9.52 -10.13
CA LYS A 313 -16.67 9.98 -10.02
C LYS A 313 -15.68 8.90 -10.42
N TRP A 314 -16.06 8.04 -11.36
CA TRP A 314 -15.27 6.88 -11.76
C TRP A 314 -13.83 7.24 -12.15
N ASP A 315 -13.63 8.34 -12.86
CA ASP A 315 -12.30 8.83 -13.24
C ASP A 315 -11.34 9.05 -12.05
N ARG A 316 -11.86 9.27 -10.84
CA ARG A 316 -11.05 9.40 -9.62
C ARG A 316 -10.67 8.06 -9.00
N PHE A 317 -11.42 7.02 -9.32
CA PHE A 317 -11.29 5.72 -8.65
C PHE A 317 -10.75 4.63 -9.54
N ARG A 318 -10.88 4.76 -10.86
CA ARG A 318 -10.48 3.74 -11.83
C ARG A 318 -9.01 3.32 -11.72
N ASP A 319 -8.09 4.26 -11.38
CA ASP A 319 -6.66 3.94 -11.22
C ASP A 319 -6.35 3.19 -9.91
N ARG A 320 -7.32 3.08 -9.02
CA ARG A 320 -7.23 2.39 -7.73
C ARG A 320 -8.04 1.09 -7.71
N ILE A 321 -9.13 1.05 -8.45
CA ILE A 321 -10.02 -0.12 -8.58
C ILE A 321 -9.75 -0.72 -9.96
N THR A 322 -8.67 -1.47 -10.08
CA THR A 322 -8.15 -1.97 -11.36
C THR A 322 -8.08 -3.49 -11.36
N ASP A 323 -7.99 -4.07 -12.52
CA ASP A 323 -7.66 -5.47 -12.78
C ASP A 323 -6.15 -5.71 -13.05
N ASN A 324 -5.29 -4.79 -12.59
CA ASN A 324 -3.84 -4.98 -12.59
C ASN A 324 -3.48 -6.12 -11.63
N PHE A 325 -3.67 -7.34 -12.09
CA PHE A 325 -3.43 -8.53 -11.30
C PHE A 325 -1.94 -8.78 -11.10
N ARG A 326 -1.60 -9.21 -9.89
CA ARG A 326 -0.25 -9.66 -9.54
C ARG A 326 -0.33 -11.11 -9.10
N ILE A 327 0.65 -11.88 -9.53
CA ILE A 327 0.85 -13.21 -8.98
C ILE A 327 1.57 -13.03 -7.66
N ILE A 328 1.04 -13.62 -6.60
CA ILE A 328 1.64 -13.63 -5.29
C ILE A 328 2.17 -15.04 -5.03
N SER A 329 3.50 -15.14 -4.85
CA SER A 329 4.14 -16.39 -4.46
C SER A 329 4.28 -16.47 -2.94
N PRO A 330 3.97 -17.60 -2.31
CA PRO A 330 4.32 -17.85 -0.91
C PRO A 330 5.81 -17.67 -0.63
N ASP A 331 6.67 -17.97 -1.62
CA ASP A 331 8.12 -17.91 -1.52
C ASP A 331 8.66 -16.46 -1.46
N GLU A 332 7.88 -15.47 -1.88
CA GLU A 332 8.21 -14.06 -1.72
C GLU A 332 8.14 -13.58 -0.26
N PHE A 333 7.52 -14.39 0.60
CA PHE A 333 7.29 -14.02 2.00
C PHE A 333 7.97 -15.01 2.94
N ARG A 334 8.73 -14.48 3.87
CA ARG A 334 9.09 -15.27 5.03
C ARG A 334 7.89 -15.39 5.97
N VAL A 335 7.20 -16.54 5.92
CA VAL A 335 6.09 -16.83 6.82
C VAL A 335 6.60 -17.01 8.24
N VAL A 336 6.11 -16.21 9.17
CA VAL A 336 6.37 -16.32 10.60
C VAL A 336 5.37 -17.31 11.17
N ALA A 337 5.86 -18.38 11.77
CA ALA A 337 5.03 -19.39 12.45
C ALA A 337 4.50 -18.87 13.79
#